data_4badae4dca61ac433e9cbbf61706a279
#
_entry.id   4badae4dca61ac433e9cbbf61706a279
#
_cell.length_a   1.000
_cell.length_b   1.000
_cell.length_c   1.000
_cell.angle_alpha   90.00
_cell.angle_beta   90.00
_cell.angle_gamma   90.00
#
_symmetry.space_group_name_H-M   'P 1'
#
loop_
_entity.id
_entity.type
_entity.pdbx_description
1 polymer ?
#
loop_
_entity_poly.entity_id
_entity_poly.type
_entity_poly.pdbx_seq_one_letter_code
_entity_poly.pdbx_strand_id
1 'polypeptide(L)'
;MAVARQNRPLDLQAVQREYLHIAPGATYVPAHWDRLSLLAAVLINNADVAAARAAVTTALAAAKAARTAPGATLTLSSEYANDPAASSPWLLGGAVDVPIDAGGRRSARLDSASLSVAIARYDYADTLWSARMQVVRALADTLIAEREESIARQLLVFRTSQQSAMMRRLQAGAVNRAELERVRADAASAASTTNDAHSRLVAARQSLAAAIGVPVAALDGLTFDWQGFDAPSPDPLLAPAAQDRIGATLARADILKALAAYDQAESDLRGEVARQYPAISIAPGYTWERGLVKLPLSVGLALPPLDLNRSAIATAEAKRTEAGRKLETVVAAATAALDGAISECRLARQALARIRSDDVPVARRLAAQADRELRRGQIDRSDWAAAQAGATQIRLVELTALARVHAADAALEDALRRPLEGPELRLSSGALDIEI
;
A
#
# COMPACT_ATOMS: atom_id res chain seq x y z
N MET A 1 -12.92 16.44 13.24
CA MET A 1 -13.16 15.10 12.68
C MET A 1 -11.95 14.15 12.77
N ALA A 2 -10.73 14.59 12.43
CA ALA A 2 -9.54 13.72 12.49
C ALA A 2 -9.22 13.20 13.89
N VAL A 3 -9.23 14.04 14.93
CA VAL A 3 -8.96 13.65 16.33
C VAL A 3 -10.00 12.66 16.88
N ALA A 4 -11.26 12.73 16.44
CA ALA A 4 -12.30 11.80 16.87
C ALA A 4 -12.16 10.40 16.25
N ARG A 5 -11.43 10.23 15.14
CA ARG A 5 -11.14 8.94 14.53
C ARG A 5 -10.01 8.19 15.26
N GLN A 6 -9.02 8.91 15.79
CA GLN A 6 -7.87 8.31 16.48
C GLN A 6 -8.23 7.60 17.80
N ASN A 7 -9.36 7.93 18.41
CA ASN A 7 -9.82 7.33 19.67
C ASN A 7 -11.04 6.41 19.49
N ARG A 8 -11.41 6.05 18.26
CA ARG A 8 -12.53 5.13 18.06
C ARG A 8 -12.12 3.72 18.44
N PRO A 9 -12.88 3.05 19.33
CA PRO A 9 -12.70 1.63 19.53
C PRO A 9 -12.95 0.88 18.23
N LEU A 10 -12.27 -0.23 18.05
CA LEU A 10 -12.46 -1.10 16.89
C LEU A 10 -13.89 -1.64 16.89
N ASP A 11 -14.63 -1.37 15.81
CA ASP A 11 -15.98 -1.90 15.62
C ASP A 11 -15.90 -3.32 15.04
N LEU A 12 -15.89 -4.32 15.93
CA LEU A 12 -15.80 -5.74 15.56
C LEU A 12 -16.98 -6.18 14.67
N GLN A 13 -18.16 -5.58 14.83
CA GLN A 13 -19.32 -5.92 13.99
C GLN A 13 -19.16 -5.37 12.57
N ALA A 14 -18.58 -4.19 12.43
CA ALA A 14 -18.26 -3.65 11.12
C ALA A 14 -17.18 -4.50 10.43
N VAL A 15 -16.12 -4.89 11.16
CA VAL A 15 -15.08 -5.79 10.64
C VAL A 15 -15.67 -7.14 10.22
N GLN A 16 -16.56 -7.72 11.00
CA GLN A 16 -17.22 -8.98 10.66
C GLN A 16 -18.06 -8.85 9.37
N ARG A 17 -18.81 -7.76 9.22
CA ARG A 17 -19.61 -7.51 8.00
C ARG A 17 -18.71 -7.41 6.77
N GLU A 18 -17.62 -6.64 6.88
CA GLU A 18 -16.67 -6.48 5.79
C GLU A 18 -15.95 -7.79 5.47
N TYR A 19 -15.53 -8.55 6.50
CA TYR A 19 -14.94 -9.88 6.33
C TYR A 19 -15.84 -10.82 5.52
N LEU A 20 -17.14 -10.89 5.87
CA LEU A 20 -18.10 -11.72 5.15
C LEU A 20 -18.43 -11.19 3.75
N HIS A 21 -18.30 -9.88 3.53
CA HIS A 21 -18.46 -9.26 2.21
C HIS A 21 -17.31 -9.65 1.27
N ILE A 22 -16.06 -9.54 1.73
CA ILE A 22 -14.88 -9.86 0.90
C ILE A 22 -14.64 -11.36 0.74
N ALA A 23 -15.10 -12.19 1.69
CA ALA A 23 -14.98 -13.66 1.67
C ALA A 23 -16.30 -14.35 2.01
N PRO A 24 -17.25 -14.37 1.08
CA PRO A 24 -18.53 -15.05 1.29
C PRO A 24 -18.34 -16.54 1.61
N GLY A 25 -18.91 -17.01 2.73
CA GLY A 25 -18.82 -18.40 3.18
C GLY A 25 -17.60 -18.73 4.06
N ALA A 26 -16.75 -17.78 4.37
CA ALA A 26 -15.69 -17.96 5.38
C ALA A 26 -16.25 -17.83 6.81
N THR A 27 -15.60 -18.50 7.78
CA THR A 27 -16.00 -18.42 9.18
C THR A 27 -15.18 -17.34 9.88
N TYR A 28 -15.86 -16.30 10.36
CA TYR A 28 -15.22 -15.24 11.15
C TYR A 28 -15.15 -15.62 12.63
N VAL A 29 -13.97 -15.48 13.25
CA VAL A 29 -13.75 -15.70 14.68
C VAL A 29 -13.33 -14.40 15.36
N PRO A 30 -14.16 -13.79 16.21
CA PRO A 30 -13.94 -12.42 16.72
C PRO A 30 -12.62 -12.19 17.49
N ALA A 31 -12.11 -13.23 18.17
CA ALA A 31 -10.91 -13.13 18.99
C ALA A 31 -9.63 -13.60 18.29
N HIS A 32 -9.74 -14.28 17.14
CA HIS A 32 -8.61 -14.82 16.38
C HIS A 32 -8.57 -14.19 14.98
N TRP A 33 -7.57 -13.36 14.77
CA TRP A 33 -7.46 -12.58 13.54
C TRP A 33 -6.36 -13.13 12.65
N ASP A 34 -6.79 -13.53 11.47
CA ASP A 34 -5.93 -13.88 10.35
C ASP A 34 -5.69 -12.67 9.42
N ARG A 35 -4.93 -12.87 8.35
CA ARG A 35 -4.64 -11.82 7.36
C ARG A 35 -5.91 -11.24 6.73
N LEU A 36 -6.95 -12.05 6.56
CA LEU A 36 -8.20 -11.61 5.96
C LEU A 36 -9.02 -10.73 6.91
N SER A 37 -9.06 -11.07 8.21
CA SER A 37 -9.68 -10.25 9.26
C SER A 37 -8.98 -8.88 9.38
N LEU A 38 -7.65 -8.88 9.29
CA LEU A 38 -6.85 -7.66 9.28
C LEU A 38 -7.10 -6.81 8.03
N LEU A 39 -7.22 -7.44 6.85
CA LEU A 39 -7.57 -6.74 5.61
C LEU A 39 -8.97 -6.08 5.71
N ALA A 40 -9.96 -6.78 6.25
CA ALA A 40 -11.29 -6.21 6.49
C ALA A 40 -11.24 -5.00 7.42
N ALA A 41 -10.42 -5.07 8.48
CA ALA A 41 -10.21 -3.94 9.38
C ALA A 41 -9.53 -2.74 8.70
N VAL A 42 -8.57 -2.96 7.80
CA VAL A 42 -7.92 -1.93 6.97
C VAL A 42 -8.92 -1.22 6.07
N LEU A 43 -9.78 -1.95 5.38
CA LEU A 43 -10.79 -1.39 4.46
C LEU A 43 -11.72 -0.39 5.16
N ILE A 44 -11.97 -0.60 6.46
CA ILE A 44 -12.86 0.26 7.27
C ILE A 44 -12.12 1.43 7.92
N ASN A 45 -10.91 1.18 8.46
CA ASN A 45 -10.26 2.11 9.37
C ASN A 45 -9.11 2.89 8.73
N ASN A 46 -8.45 2.34 7.69
CA ASN A 46 -7.28 3.00 7.10
C ASN A 46 -7.66 4.27 6.36
N ALA A 47 -7.02 5.38 6.75
CA ALA A 47 -7.33 6.71 6.22
C ALA A 47 -6.89 6.87 4.75
N ASP A 48 -5.78 6.23 4.35
CA ASP A 48 -5.24 6.34 2.99
C ASP A 48 -6.16 5.61 2.00
N VAL A 49 -6.67 4.43 2.39
CA VAL A 49 -7.67 3.68 1.61
C VAL A 49 -8.96 4.49 1.45
N ALA A 50 -9.43 5.13 2.54
CA ALA A 50 -10.61 5.99 2.50
C ALA A 50 -10.40 7.23 1.61
N ALA A 51 -9.21 7.84 1.66
CA ALA A 51 -8.85 8.98 0.82
C ALA A 51 -8.76 8.58 -0.67
N ALA A 52 -8.14 7.45 -0.97
CA ALA A 52 -8.06 6.94 -2.35
C ALA A 52 -9.45 6.61 -2.92
N ARG A 53 -10.36 6.04 -2.11
CA ARG A 53 -11.77 5.81 -2.50
C ARG A 53 -12.49 7.14 -2.80
N ALA A 54 -12.27 8.16 -1.98
CA ALA A 54 -12.83 9.50 -2.22
C ALA A 54 -12.26 10.14 -3.49
N ALA A 55 -10.99 9.92 -3.82
CA ALA A 55 -10.38 10.40 -5.06
C ALA A 55 -11.06 9.79 -6.31
N VAL A 56 -11.43 8.50 -6.28
CA VAL A 56 -12.20 7.89 -7.37
C VAL A 56 -13.57 8.56 -7.54
N THR A 57 -14.29 8.82 -6.45
CA THR A 57 -15.60 9.51 -6.53
C THR A 57 -15.45 10.93 -7.10
N THR A 58 -14.36 11.62 -6.73
CA THR A 58 -14.04 12.95 -7.29
C THR A 58 -13.75 12.87 -8.78
N ALA A 59 -12.96 11.90 -9.23
CA ALA A 59 -12.65 11.70 -10.66
C ALA A 59 -13.91 11.38 -11.48
N LEU A 60 -14.81 10.57 -10.94
CA LEU A 60 -16.10 10.27 -11.57
C LEU A 60 -16.99 11.50 -11.69
N ALA A 61 -17.07 12.33 -10.64
CA ALA A 61 -17.80 13.59 -10.69
C ALA A 61 -17.20 14.55 -11.73
N ALA A 62 -15.87 14.64 -11.81
CA ALA A 62 -15.17 15.43 -12.81
C ALA A 62 -15.42 14.91 -14.24
N ALA A 63 -15.41 13.58 -14.44
CA ALA A 63 -15.72 12.97 -15.73
C ALA A 63 -17.19 13.22 -16.15
N LYS A 64 -18.12 13.20 -15.18
CA LYS A 64 -19.51 13.59 -15.43
C LYS A 64 -19.63 15.07 -15.84
N ALA A 65 -18.92 15.96 -15.15
CA ALA A 65 -18.87 17.38 -15.48
C ALA A 65 -18.27 17.63 -16.87
N ALA A 66 -17.24 16.87 -17.27
CA ALA A 66 -16.61 16.97 -18.57
C ALA A 66 -17.58 16.67 -19.75
N ARG A 67 -18.66 15.92 -19.50
CA ARG A 67 -19.70 15.62 -20.52
C ARG A 67 -20.64 16.78 -20.74
N THR A 68 -20.71 17.72 -19.79
CA THR A 68 -21.58 18.89 -19.92
C THR A 68 -21.09 19.81 -21.03
N ALA A 69 -21.99 20.26 -21.87
CA ALA A 69 -21.66 21.24 -22.91
C ALA A 69 -21.20 22.56 -22.26
N PRO A 70 -20.30 23.31 -22.94
CA PRO A 70 -19.95 24.66 -22.48
C PRO A 70 -21.19 25.53 -22.29
N GLY A 71 -21.17 26.37 -21.26
CA GLY A 71 -22.30 27.25 -20.96
C GLY A 71 -22.54 28.29 -22.05
N ALA A 72 -23.82 28.60 -22.33
CA ALA A 72 -24.17 29.70 -23.17
C ALA A 72 -24.00 31.02 -22.43
N THR A 73 -23.61 32.07 -23.15
CA THR A 73 -23.46 33.43 -22.60
C THR A 73 -24.64 34.30 -23.06
N LEU A 74 -25.42 34.85 -22.11
CA LEU A 74 -26.45 35.85 -22.39
C LEU A 74 -25.81 37.22 -22.36
N THR A 75 -25.83 37.92 -23.49
CA THR A 75 -25.42 39.31 -23.58
C THR A 75 -26.66 40.19 -23.72
N LEU A 76 -26.80 41.16 -22.80
CA LEU A 76 -27.83 42.18 -22.89
C LEU A 76 -27.17 43.52 -23.25
N SER A 77 -27.70 44.21 -24.21
CA SER A 77 -27.21 45.53 -24.65
C SER A 77 -28.29 46.57 -24.56
N SER A 78 -27.94 47.79 -24.15
CA SER A 78 -28.78 48.95 -24.21
C SER A 78 -27.95 50.12 -24.72
N GLU A 79 -28.46 50.82 -25.70
CA GLU A 79 -27.84 52.01 -26.29
C GLU A 79 -28.83 53.16 -26.29
N TYR A 80 -28.34 54.34 -25.96
CA TYR A 80 -29.11 55.57 -26.00
C TYR A 80 -28.56 56.45 -27.14
N ALA A 81 -29.40 56.76 -28.13
CA ALA A 81 -29.05 57.63 -29.26
C ALA A 81 -29.91 58.90 -29.19
N ASN A 82 -29.28 60.06 -29.08
CA ASN A 82 -29.96 61.34 -29.09
C ASN A 82 -30.26 61.77 -30.53
N ASP A 83 -31.35 61.26 -31.09
CA ASP A 83 -31.82 61.58 -32.44
C ASP A 83 -33.25 62.22 -32.34
N PRO A 84 -33.40 63.55 -32.61
CA PRO A 84 -34.67 64.22 -32.51
C PRO A 84 -35.77 63.73 -33.44
N ALA A 85 -35.38 63.01 -34.53
CA ALA A 85 -36.31 62.48 -35.50
C ALA A 85 -36.78 61.04 -35.20
N ALA A 86 -36.24 60.43 -34.18
CA ALA A 86 -36.53 59.03 -33.82
C ALA A 86 -37.71 58.94 -32.82
N SER A 87 -38.58 57.94 -32.99
CA SER A 87 -39.73 57.67 -32.12
C SER A 87 -39.34 57.22 -30.68
N SER A 88 -38.10 56.74 -30.49
CA SER A 88 -37.52 56.42 -29.18
C SER A 88 -36.01 56.58 -29.27
N PRO A 89 -35.37 57.13 -28.19
CA PRO A 89 -33.92 57.24 -28.13
C PRO A 89 -33.23 55.91 -27.75
N TRP A 90 -34.01 54.90 -27.38
CA TRP A 90 -33.48 53.63 -26.85
C TRP A 90 -33.39 52.54 -27.93
N LEU A 91 -32.25 51.83 -27.87
CA LEU A 91 -32.02 50.61 -28.61
C LEU A 91 -31.73 49.53 -27.56
N LEU A 92 -32.55 48.48 -27.54
CA LEU A 92 -32.43 47.37 -26.58
C LEU A 92 -32.17 46.11 -27.33
N GLY A 93 -31.20 45.33 -26.86
CA GLY A 93 -30.82 44.04 -27.47
C GLY A 93 -30.50 42.98 -26.46
N GLY A 94 -30.64 41.73 -26.89
CA GLY A 94 -30.18 40.57 -26.18
C GLY A 94 -29.76 39.46 -27.15
N ALA A 95 -28.70 38.77 -26.85
CA ALA A 95 -28.22 37.61 -27.64
C ALA A 95 -27.77 36.50 -26.72
N VAL A 96 -28.02 35.25 -27.12
CA VAL A 96 -27.54 34.06 -26.44
C VAL A 96 -26.46 33.43 -27.28
N ASP A 97 -25.20 33.55 -26.86
CA ASP A 97 -24.05 32.95 -27.53
C ASP A 97 -23.86 31.51 -27.07
N VAL A 98 -24.06 30.56 -27.97
CA VAL A 98 -23.95 29.12 -27.70
C VAL A 98 -22.69 28.61 -28.37
N PRO A 99 -21.63 28.22 -27.61
CA PRO A 99 -20.43 27.66 -28.18
C PRO A 99 -20.69 26.25 -28.72
N ILE A 100 -20.17 25.98 -29.96
CA ILE A 100 -20.22 24.67 -30.60
C ILE A 100 -18.88 23.96 -30.36
N ASP A 101 -18.95 22.81 -29.70
CA ASP A 101 -17.78 21.98 -29.39
C ASP A 101 -17.34 21.19 -30.64
N ALA A 102 -16.67 21.87 -31.56
CA ALA A 102 -16.21 21.35 -32.85
C ALA A 102 -14.71 20.99 -32.81
N GLY A 103 -14.22 20.33 -33.86
CA GLY A 103 -12.79 20.14 -34.09
C GLY A 103 -12.08 19.13 -33.20
N GLY A 104 -12.81 18.19 -32.58
CA GLY A 104 -12.20 17.13 -31.74
C GLY A 104 -11.89 17.56 -30.28
N ARG A 105 -12.16 18.81 -29.90
CA ARG A 105 -11.94 19.30 -28.49
C ARG A 105 -12.76 18.52 -27.48
N ARG A 106 -14.01 18.20 -27.85
CA ARG A 106 -14.92 17.44 -26.98
C ARG A 106 -14.43 16.01 -26.76
N SER A 107 -14.02 15.31 -27.82
CA SER A 107 -13.52 13.95 -27.69
C SER A 107 -12.25 13.90 -26.83
N ALA A 108 -11.28 14.78 -27.09
CA ALA A 108 -10.06 14.86 -26.27
C ALA A 108 -10.36 15.14 -24.80
N ARG A 109 -11.32 16.06 -24.50
CA ARG A 109 -11.76 16.33 -23.11
C ARG A 109 -12.41 15.12 -22.46
N LEU A 110 -13.27 14.38 -23.16
CA LEU A 110 -13.93 13.19 -22.63
C LEU A 110 -12.95 12.03 -22.44
N ASP A 111 -12.03 11.83 -23.39
CA ASP A 111 -10.99 10.80 -23.30
C ASP A 111 -10.05 11.07 -22.14
N SER A 112 -9.55 12.30 -21.98
CA SER A 112 -8.70 12.71 -20.85
C SER A 112 -9.43 12.54 -19.51
N ALA A 113 -10.72 12.90 -19.43
CA ALA A 113 -11.52 12.73 -18.21
C ALA A 113 -11.76 11.25 -17.89
N SER A 114 -12.00 10.39 -18.88
CA SER A 114 -12.16 8.94 -18.68
C SER A 114 -10.86 8.28 -18.19
N LEU A 115 -9.72 8.71 -18.75
CA LEU A 115 -8.39 8.25 -18.33
C LEU A 115 -8.05 8.72 -16.93
N SER A 116 -8.48 9.93 -16.54
CA SER A 116 -8.36 10.40 -15.13
C SER A 116 -9.11 9.49 -14.15
N VAL A 117 -10.28 8.95 -14.52
CA VAL A 117 -11.01 7.96 -13.70
C VAL A 117 -10.23 6.65 -13.63
N ALA A 118 -9.68 6.17 -14.75
CA ALA A 118 -8.86 4.95 -14.77
C ALA A 118 -7.62 5.10 -13.87
N ILE A 119 -6.92 6.23 -13.97
CA ILE A 119 -5.77 6.55 -13.10
C ILE A 119 -6.18 6.52 -11.62
N ALA A 120 -7.31 7.16 -11.25
CA ALA A 120 -7.77 7.17 -9.87
C ALA A 120 -8.14 5.77 -9.35
N ARG A 121 -8.69 4.89 -10.21
CA ARG A 121 -8.97 3.49 -9.88
C ARG A 121 -7.69 2.67 -9.67
N TYR A 122 -6.69 2.85 -10.52
CA TYR A 122 -5.39 2.20 -10.35
C TYR A 122 -4.66 2.71 -9.10
N ASP A 123 -4.78 4.00 -8.77
CA ASP A 123 -4.27 4.56 -7.51
C ASP A 123 -4.94 3.94 -6.29
N TYR A 124 -6.25 3.75 -6.35
CA TYR A 124 -6.97 3.07 -5.29
C TYR A 124 -6.50 1.62 -5.12
N ALA A 125 -6.37 0.88 -6.21
CA ALA A 125 -5.88 -0.50 -6.19
C ALA A 125 -4.45 -0.60 -5.62
N ASP A 126 -3.56 0.32 -6.01
CA ASP A 126 -2.19 0.37 -5.51
C ASP A 126 -2.12 0.76 -4.02
N THR A 127 -2.96 1.71 -3.60
CA THR A 127 -3.08 2.11 -2.18
C THR A 127 -3.59 0.96 -1.32
N LEU A 128 -4.62 0.25 -1.78
CA LEU A 128 -5.17 -0.92 -1.09
C LEU A 128 -4.13 -2.05 -0.99
N TRP A 129 -3.41 -2.31 -2.08
CA TRP A 129 -2.33 -3.29 -2.07
C TRP A 129 -1.22 -2.90 -1.08
N SER A 130 -0.80 -1.64 -1.10
CA SER A 130 0.22 -1.12 -0.18
C SER A 130 -0.22 -1.23 1.28
N ALA A 131 -1.47 -0.90 1.60
CA ALA A 131 -2.01 -1.04 2.94
C ALA A 131 -2.07 -2.51 3.39
N ARG A 132 -2.48 -3.44 2.49
CA ARG A 132 -2.41 -4.88 2.72
C ARG A 132 -0.98 -5.32 3.04
N MET A 133 0.00 -4.92 2.22
CA MET A 133 1.40 -5.31 2.42
C MET A 133 1.99 -4.77 3.73
N GLN A 134 1.60 -3.57 4.14
CA GLN A 134 1.97 -3.01 5.45
C GLN A 134 1.45 -3.89 6.59
N VAL A 135 0.20 -4.33 6.53
CA VAL A 135 -0.40 -5.20 7.54
C VAL A 135 0.26 -6.59 7.54
N VAL A 136 0.50 -7.20 6.38
CA VAL A 136 1.17 -8.50 6.27
C VAL A 136 2.56 -8.46 6.91
N ARG A 137 3.35 -7.42 6.62
CA ARG A 137 4.68 -7.21 7.21
C ARG A 137 4.58 -6.97 8.72
N ALA A 138 3.69 -6.07 9.17
CA ALA A 138 3.52 -5.77 10.59
C ALA A 138 3.00 -6.97 11.39
N LEU A 139 2.15 -7.82 10.80
CA LEU A 139 1.73 -9.08 11.41
C LEU A 139 2.91 -10.04 11.56
N ALA A 140 3.71 -10.23 10.50
CA ALA A 140 4.91 -11.06 10.56
C ALA A 140 5.88 -10.58 11.65
N ASP A 141 6.15 -9.28 11.69
CA ASP A 141 7.02 -8.65 12.68
C ASP A 141 6.48 -8.85 14.11
N THR A 142 5.17 -8.75 14.31
CA THR A 142 4.52 -8.97 15.61
C THR A 142 4.70 -10.43 16.06
N LEU A 143 4.42 -11.39 15.18
CA LEU A 143 4.58 -12.81 15.50
C LEU A 143 6.05 -13.22 15.74
N ILE A 144 6.99 -12.64 15.01
CA ILE A 144 8.43 -12.83 15.24
C ILE A 144 8.83 -12.23 16.59
N ALA A 145 8.42 -10.99 16.89
CA ALA A 145 8.78 -10.32 18.12
C ALA A 145 8.21 -11.01 19.37
N GLU A 146 7.00 -11.57 19.30
CA GLU A 146 6.42 -12.39 20.39
C GLU A 146 7.27 -13.64 20.66
N ARG A 147 7.70 -14.34 19.59
CA ARG A 147 8.58 -15.51 19.73
C ARG A 147 9.96 -15.11 20.25
N GLU A 148 10.51 -14.01 19.75
CA GLU A 148 11.81 -13.51 20.15
C GLU A 148 11.84 -13.17 21.64
N GLU A 149 10.84 -12.43 22.13
CA GLU A 149 10.72 -12.10 23.54
C GLU A 149 10.62 -13.36 24.42
N SER A 150 9.84 -14.36 24.01
CA SER A 150 9.73 -15.64 24.70
C SER A 150 11.05 -16.37 24.79
N ILE A 151 11.79 -16.47 23.67
CA ILE A 151 13.09 -17.15 23.61
C ILE A 151 14.15 -16.36 24.38
N ALA A 152 14.16 -15.02 24.32
CA ALA A 152 15.10 -14.17 25.04
C ALA A 152 14.90 -14.28 26.57
N ARG A 153 13.66 -14.29 27.05
CA ARG A 153 13.35 -14.56 28.46
C ARG A 153 13.88 -15.95 28.91
N GLN A 154 13.73 -16.96 28.07
CA GLN A 154 14.23 -18.28 28.34
C GLN A 154 15.77 -18.32 28.40
N LEU A 155 16.44 -17.61 27.50
CA LEU A 155 17.89 -17.42 27.52
C LEU A 155 18.35 -16.75 28.82
N LEU A 156 17.68 -15.70 29.25
CA LEU A 156 17.98 -15.00 30.51
C LEU A 156 17.86 -15.93 31.71
N VAL A 157 16.82 -16.77 31.78
CA VAL A 157 16.65 -17.77 32.86
C VAL A 157 17.85 -18.73 32.90
N PHE A 158 18.32 -19.26 31.76
CA PHE A 158 19.47 -20.15 31.75
C PHE A 158 20.77 -19.44 32.13
N ARG A 159 21.02 -18.22 31.63
CA ARG A 159 22.20 -17.42 31.98
C ARG A 159 22.22 -17.02 33.45
N THR A 160 21.07 -16.67 34.06
CA THR A 160 20.96 -16.38 35.49
C THR A 160 21.17 -17.64 36.35
N SER A 161 20.68 -18.80 35.89
CA SER A 161 20.94 -20.08 36.53
C SER A 161 22.43 -20.44 36.48
N GLN A 162 23.10 -20.22 35.35
CA GLN A 162 24.54 -20.41 35.18
C GLN A 162 25.34 -19.50 36.15
N GLN A 163 25.01 -18.21 36.20
CA GLN A 163 25.63 -17.24 37.11
C GLN A 163 25.51 -17.67 38.59
N SER A 164 24.30 -18.09 38.98
CA SER A 164 24.05 -18.53 40.33
C SER A 164 24.83 -19.79 40.71
N ALA A 165 24.98 -20.75 39.79
CA ALA A 165 25.79 -21.94 39.98
C ALA A 165 27.27 -21.59 40.05
N MET A 166 27.76 -20.71 39.22
CA MET A 166 29.16 -20.25 39.21
C MET A 166 29.51 -19.48 40.47
N MET A 167 28.58 -18.69 41.04
CA MET A 167 28.78 -18.00 42.28
C MET A 167 29.00 -18.97 43.44
N ARG A 168 28.21 -20.07 43.50
CA ARG A 168 28.40 -21.14 44.53
C ARG A 168 29.74 -21.84 44.37
N ARG A 169 30.21 -22.08 43.12
CA ARG A 169 31.53 -22.67 42.87
C ARG A 169 32.67 -21.75 43.30
N LEU A 170 32.54 -20.44 43.13
CA LEU A 170 33.52 -19.48 43.59
C LEU A 170 33.58 -19.46 45.12
N GLN A 171 32.45 -19.52 45.81
CA GLN A 171 32.39 -19.61 47.27
C GLN A 171 33.05 -20.90 47.82
N ALA A 172 32.97 -22.01 47.07
CA ALA A 172 33.65 -23.27 47.35
C ALA A 172 35.11 -23.30 46.91
N GLY A 173 35.65 -22.21 46.33
CA GLY A 173 37.02 -22.15 45.83
C GLY A 173 37.29 -22.92 44.56
N ALA A 174 36.25 -23.40 43.87
CA ALA A 174 36.37 -24.28 42.72
C ALA A 174 36.57 -23.53 41.38
N VAL A 175 36.39 -22.23 41.33
CA VAL A 175 36.57 -21.35 40.15
C VAL A 175 37.17 -20.04 40.59
N ASN A 176 37.76 -19.29 39.65
CA ASN A 176 38.30 -17.96 39.90
C ASN A 176 37.29 -16.84 39.64
N ARG A 177 37.61 -15.63 40.08
CA ARG A 177 36.75 -14.43 39.92
C ARG A 177 36.55 -14.09 38.44
N ALA A 178 37.56 -14.24 37.59
CA ALA A 178 37.47 -13.87 36.17
C ALA A 178 36.44 -14.74 35.43
N GLU A 179 36.31 -16.03 35.80
CA GLU A 179 35.30 -16.91 35.24
C GLU A 179 33.88 -16.47 35.64
N LEU A 180 33.68 -16.08 36.92
CA LEU A 180 32.41 -15.54 37.39
C LEU A 180 32.04 -14.23 36.62
N GLU A 181 33.00 -13.31 36.50
CA GLU A 181 32.75 -12.02 35.83
C GLU A 181 32.38 -12.21 34.36
N ARG A 182 32.94 -13.19 33.66
CA ARG A 182 32.56 -13.55 32.27
C ARG A 182 31.11 -14.03 32.25
N VAL A 183 30.70 -14.92 33.14
CA VAL A 183 29.31 -15.42 33.19
C VAL A 183 28.34 -14.31 33.61
N ARG A 184 28.77 -13.35 34.44
CA ARG A 184 27.98 -12.15 34.78
C ARG A 184 27.75 -11.28 33.52
N ALA A 185 28.79 -11.07 32.72
CA ALA A 185 28.67 -10.31 31.49
C ALA A 185 27.70 -11.00 30.50
N ASP A 186 27.76 -12.34 30.39
CA ASP A 186 26.82 -13.12 29.57
C ASP A 186 25.37 -12.97 30.05
N ALA A 187 25.15 -12.97 31.38
CA ALA A 187 23.80 -12.79 31.96
C ALA A 187 23.29 -11.34 31.74
N ALA A 188 24.16 -10.34 31.87
CA ALA A 188 23.83 -8.95 31.60
C ALA A 188 23.47 -8.73 30.10
N SER A 189 24.23 -9.36 29.20
CA SER A 189 23.91 -9.37 27.75
C SER A 189 22.56 -10.01 27.46
N ALA A 190 22.23 -11.14 28.10
CA ALA A 190 20.92 -11.77 27.95
C ALA A 190 19.77 -10.90 28.50
N ALA A 191 20.01 -10.15 29.57
CA ALA A 191 19.03 -9.19 30.10
C ALA A 191 18.79 -8.04 29.11
N SER A 192 19.85 -7.48 28.50
CA SER A 192 19.73 -6.47 27.45
C SER A 192 18.95 -7.01 26.24
N THR A 193 19.30 -8.22 25.77
CA THR A 193 18.57 -8.89 24.66
C THR A 193 17.07 -9.04 24.97
N THR A 194 16.71 -9.33 26.24
CA THR A 194 15.32 -9.46 26.64
C THR A 194 14.58 -8.11 26.61
N ASN A 195 15.23 -7.05 27.07
CA ASN A 195 14.66 -5.69 27.02
C ASN A 195 14.51 -5.20 25.56
N ASP A 196 15.48 -5.49 24.71
CA ASP A 196 15.43 -5.15 23.29
C ASP A 196 14.31 -5.91 22.57
N ALA A 197 14.12 -7.20 22.88
CA ALA A 197 13.03 -8.00 22.32
C ALA A 197 11.66 -7.49 22.78
N HIS A 198 11.52 -7.09 24.06
CA HIS A 198 10.30 -6.46 24.56
C HIS A 198 10.01 -5.14 23.81
N SER A 199 11.01 -4.30 23.65
CA SER A 199 10.87 -3.02 22.93
C SER A 199 10.45 -3.25 21.45
N ARG A 200 11.02 -4.28 20.80
CA ARG A 200 10.62 -4.68 19.44
C ARG A 200 9.18 -5.15 19.37
N LEU A 201 8.71 -5.92 20.34
CA LEU A 201 7.31 -6.35 20.40
C LEU A 201 6.36 -5.15 20.53
N VAL A 202 6.68 -4.20 21.41
CA VAL A 202 5.89 -2.97 21.57
C VAL A 202 5.85 -2.19 20.25
N ALA A 203 7.00 -2.01 19.59
CA ALA A 203 7.09 -1.32 18.29
C ALA A 203 6.33 -2.06 17.17
N ALA A 204 6.42 -3.38 17.11
CA ALA A 204 5.72 -4.20 16.12
C ALA A 204 4.19 -4.08 16.28
N ARG A 205 3.67 -4.14 17.51
CA ARG A 205 2.23 -3.91 17.79
C ARG A 205 1.78 -2.49 17.43
N GLN A 206 2.63 -1.48 17.67
CA GLN A 206 2.36 -0.11 17.23
C GLN A 206 2.28 -0.01 15.71
N SER A 207 3.21 -0.65 15.00
CA SER A 207 3.22 -0.70 13.52
C SER A 207 1.98 -1.39 12.97
N LEU A 208 1.55 -2.50 13.59
CA LEU A 208 0.33 -3.22 13.19
C LEU A 208 -0.92 -2.36 13.40
N ALA A 209 -1.04 -1.69 14.55
CA ALA A 209 -2.15 -0.78 14.83
C ALA A 209 -2.18 0.38 13.83
N ALA A 210 -1.02 0.97 13.54
CA ALA A 210 -0.90 2.05 12.55
C ALA A 210 -1.27 1.60 11.13
N ALA A 211 -0.84 0.40 10.72
CA ALA A 211 -1.18 -0.15 9.40
C ALA A 211 -2.69 -0.37 9.25
N ILE A 212 -3.38 -0.78 10.30
CA ILE A 212 -4.85 -0.90 10.32
C ILE A 212 -5.53 0.47 10.38
N GLY A 213 -4.90 1.46 11.01
CA GLY A 213 -5.47 2.80 11.25
C GLY A 213 -6.26 2.91 12.56
N VAL A 214 -5.85 2.14 13.61
CA VAL A 214 -6.48 2.12 14.94
C VAL A 214 -5.46 2.42 16.05
N PRO A 215 -5.90 2.86 17.24
CA PRO A 215 -5.01 2.97 18.38
C PRO A 215 -4.54 1.59 18.85
N VAL A 216 -3.33 1.51 19.42
CA VAL A 216 -2.72 0.24 19.88
C VAL A 216 -3.62 -0.51 20.86
N ALA A 217 -4.27 0.21 21.78
CA ALA A 217 -5.20 -0.37 22.76
C ALA A 217 -6.40 -1.11 22.11
N ALA A 218 -6.71 -0.81 20.85
CA ALA A 218 -7.76 -1.54 20.11
C ALA A 218 -7.36 -2.98 19.74
N LEU A 219 -6.06 -3.30 19.83
CA LEU A 219 -5.53 -4.64 19.58
C LEU A 219 -5.44 -5.49 20.88
N ASP A 220 -5.74 -4.91 22.03
CA ASP A 220 -5.68 -5.62 23.32
C ASP A 220 -6.73 -6.74 23.34
N GLY A 221 -6.31 -7.93 23.76
CA GLY A 221 -7.17 -9.13 23.82
C GLY A 221 -7.38 -9.84 22.46
N LEU A 222 -6.83 -9.32 21.38
CA LEU A 222 -6.82 -10.03 20.09
C LEU A 222 -5.61 -10.98 20.01
N THR A 223 -5.84 -12.15 19.47
CA THR A 223 -4.80 -13.10 19.11
C THR A 223 -4.65 -13.14 17.60
N PHE A 224 -3.41 -13.19 17.13
CA PHE A 224 -3.11 -13.21 15.71
C PHE A 224 -2.68 -14.60 15.29
N ASP A 225 -3.22 -15.06 14.15
CA ASP A 225 -2.90 -16.36 13.57
C ASP A 225 -2.37 -16.22 12.15
N TRP A 226 -1.38 -17.03 11.84
CA TRP A 226 -0.86 -17.20 10.49
C TRP A 226 -0.55 -18.67 10.28
N GLN A 227 -1.45 -19.35 9.59
CA GLN A 227 -1.29 -20.77 9.29
C GLN A 227 0.00 -21.02 8.50
N GLY A 228 0.83 -21.96 9.00
CA GLY A 228 2.11 -22.26 8.35
C GLY A 228 3.27 -21.32 8.68
N PHE A 229 3.09 -20.36 9.62
CA PHE A 229 4.12 -19.38 9.95
C PHE A 229 5.48 -20.00 10.31
N ASP A 230 5.51 -21.02 11.15
CA ASP A 230 6.76 -21.68 11.55
C ASP A 230 7.32 -22.66 10.49
N ALA A 231 6.52 -23.01 9.49
CA ALA A 231 6.89 -23.90 8.41
C ALA A 231 6.45 -23.28 7.07
N PRO A 232 7.12 -22.21 6.61
CA PRO A 232 6.79 -21.58 5.34
C PRO A 232 6.91 -22.62 4.21
N SER A 233 5.96 -22.55 3.28
CA SER A 233 5.80 -23.52 2.20
C SER A 233 7.11 -23.64 1.38
N PRO A 234 7.59 -24.88 1.10
CA PRO A 234 8.70 -25.05 0.18
C PRO A 234 8.25 -24.63 -1.22
N ASP A 235 8.96 -23.76 -1.80
CA ASP A 235 9.05 -23.22 -3.16
C ASP A 235 8.03 -23.67 -4.26
N PRO A 236 6.69 -23.48 -4.15
CA PRO A 236 5.81 -23.80 -5.27
C PRO A 236 5.66 -22.67 -6.28
N LEU A 237 6.17 -21.46 -6.01
CA LEU A 237 5.80 -20.25 -6.74
C LEU A 237 6.95 -19.54 -7.45
N LEU A 238 8.21 -19.94 -7.18
CA LEU A 238 9.36 -19.36 -7.87
C LEU A 238 9.44 -19.81 -9.34
N ALA A 239 9.04 -21.04 -9.68
CA ALA A 239 9.10 -21.54 -11.04
C ALA A 239 8.01 -20.94 -11.95
N PRO A 240 6.71 -20.88 -11.59
CA PRO A 240 5.68 -20.19 -12.37
C PRO A 240 5.90 -18.68 -12.50
N ALA A 241 6.35 -18.02 -11.43
CA ALA A 241 6.64 -16.59 -11.48
C ALA A 241 7.79 -16.26 -12.43
N ALA A 242 8.78 -17.16 -12.54
CA ALA A 242 9.88 -17.01 -13.49
C ALA A 242 9.46 -17.27 -14.95
N GLN A 243 8.42 -18.07 -15.19
CA GLN A 243 7.92 -18.40 -16.53
C GLN A 243 6.97 -17.34 -17.09
N ASP A 244 6.17 -16.69 -16.25
CA ASP A 244 5.20 -15.66 -16.66
C ASP A 244 5.60 -14.25 -16.15
N ARG A 245 6.88 -13.92 -16.24
CA ARG A 245 7.42 -12.64 -15.78
C ARG A 245 6.76 -11.42 -16.44
N ILE A 246 6.53 -11.51 -17.74
CA ILE A 246 5.98 -10.41 -18.54
C ILE A 246 4.51 -10.20 -18.18
N GLY A 247 3.72 -11.28 -18.16
CA GLY A 247 2.29 -11.19 -17.84
C GLY A 247 2.04 -10.66 -16.42
N ALA A 248 2.80 -11.17 -15.44
CA ALA A 248 2.70 -10.70 -14.07
C ALA A 248 3.10 -9.21 -13.91
N THR A 249 4.12 -8.77 -14.64
CA THR A 249 4.55 -7.36 -14.62
C THR A 249 3.50 -6.46 -15.25
N LEU A 250 2.97 -6.80 -16.40
CA LEU A 250 2.02 -5.95 -17.15
C LEU A 250 0.63 -5.85 -16.48
N ALA A 251 0.27 -6.80 -15.63
CA ALA A 251 -1.00 -6.78 -14.88
C ALA A 251 -0.99 -5.88 -13.63
N ARG A 252 0.15 -5.29 -13.28
CA ARG A 252 0.31 -4.45 -12.08
C ARG A 252 -0.44 -3.12 -12.21
N ALA A 253 -1.12 -2.72 -11.13
CA ALA A 253 -1.88 -1.47 -11.10
C ALA A 253 -1.01 -0.22 -11.31
N ASP A 254 0.22 -0.20 -10.79
CA ASP A 254 1.16 0.90 -10.97
C ASP A 254 1.61 1.07 -12.44
N ILE A 255 1.79 -0.03 -13.17
CA ILE A 255 2.11 -0.02 -14.61
C ILE A 255 0.89 0.41 -15.44
N LEU A 256 -0.29 -0.15 -15.14
CA LEU A 256 -1.54 0.24 -15.80
C LEU A 256 -1.87 1.73 -15.59
N LYS A 257 -1.58 2.26 -14.39
CA LYS A 257 -1.66 3.68 -14.09
C LYS A 257 -0.71 4.50 -14.96
N ALA A 258 0.56 4.09 -15.05
CA ALA A 258 1.56 4.81 -15.86
C ALA A 258 1.19 4.77 -17.36
N LEU A 259 0.62 3.67 -17.84
CA LEU A 259 0.09 3.56 -19.19
C LEU A 259 -1.10 4.51 -19.41
N ALA A 260 -2.07 4.51 -18.50
CA ALA A 260 -3.21 5.42 -18.56
C ALA A 260 -2.78 6.90 -18.50
N ALA A 261 -1.72 7.21 -17.74
CA ALA A 261 -1.15 8.57 -17.71
C ALA A 261 -0.48 8.96 -19.04
N TYR A 262 0.16 8.00 -19.72
CA TYR A 262 0.68 8.23 -21.08
C TYR A 262 -0.46 8.49 -22.08
N ASP A 263 -1.51 7.66 -22.06
CA ASP A 263 -2.67 7.82 -22.93
C ASP A 263 -3.41 9.15 -22.63
N GLN A 264 -3.44 9.59 -21.38
CA GLN A 264 -3.98 10.89 -20.99
C GLN A 264 -3.15 12.03 -21.59
N ALA A 265 -1.83 11.97 -21.49
CA ALA A 265 -0.96 12.97 -22.10
C ALA A 265 -1.10 13.02 -23.64
N GLU A 266 -1.35 11.89 -24.30
CA GLU A 266 -1.67 11.81 -25.72
C GLU A 266 -3.03 12.46 -26.02
N SER A 267 -4.05 12.24 -25.18
CA SER A 267 -5.37 12.88 -25.35
C SER A 267 -5.30 14.40 -25.11
N ASP A 268 -4.50 14.82 -24.13
CA ASP A 268 -4.26 16.24 -23.88
C ASP A 268 -3.53 16.91 -25.06
N LEU A 269 -2.54 16.23 -25.67
CA LEU A 269 -1.89 16.70 -26.88
C LEU A 269 -2.88 16.86 -28.03
N ARG A 270 -3.78 15.89 -28.24
CA ARG A 270 -4.85 15.99 -29.26
C ARG A 270 -5.76 17.20 -28.98
N GLY A 271 -6.04 17.46 -27.70
CA GLY A 271 -6.79 18.64 -27.28
C GLY A 271 -6.10 19.96 -27.64
N GLU A 272 -4.77 20.05 -27.45
CA GLU A 272 -4.00 21.23 -27.84
C GLU A 272 -3.89 21.38 -29.37
N VAL A 273 -3.76 20.29 -30.11
CA VAL A 273 -3.81 20.30 -31.58
C VAL A 273 -5.20 20.77 -32.05
N ALA A 274 -6.28 20.33 -31.46
CA ALA A 274 -7.65 20.76 -31.78
C ALA A 274 -7.88 22.27 -31.53
N ARG A 275 -7.09 22.92 -30.67
CA ARG A 275 -7.13 24.38 -30.46
C ARG A 275 -6.50 25.21 -31.56
N GLN A 276 -5.82 24.61 -32.51
CA GLN A 276 -5.35 25.29 -33.73
C GLN A 276 -6.51 25.75 -34.62
N TYR A 277 -7.66 25.08 -34.50
CA TYR A 277 -8.85 25.43 -35.28
C TYR A 277 -9.70 26.49 -34.56
N PRO A 278 -10.37 27.39 -35.28
CA PRO A 278 -11.27 28.37 -34.67
C PRO A 278 -12.37 27.70 -33.87
N ALA A 279 -12.72 28.31 -32.70
CA ALA A 279 -13.93 27.91 -32.01
C ALA A 279 -15.12 28.64 -32.62
N ILE A 280 -16.19 27.88 -32.86
CA ILE A 280 -17.41 28.37 -33.49
C ILE A 280 -18.47 28.55 -32.39
N SER A 281 -19.19 29.69 -32.43
CA SER A 281 -20.40 29.90 -31.67
C SER A 281 -21.53 30.39 -32.53
N ILE A 282 -22.75 30.13 -32.10
CA ILE A 282 -23.97 30.63 -32.77
C ILE A 282 -24.73 31.48 -31.73
N ALA A 283 -25.03 32.73 -32.12
CA ALA A 283 -25.70 33.65 -31.24
C ALA A 283 -27.00 34.20 -31.87
N PRO A 284 -28.13 33.49 -31.69
CA PRO A 284 -29.43 34.10 -31.97
C PRO A 284 -29.71 35.27 -30.99
N GLY A 285 -30.22 36.35 -31.57
CA GLY A 285 -30.48 37.54 -30.82
C GLY A 285 -31.87 38.12 -31.09
N TYR A 286 -32.20 39.08 -30.28
CA TYR A 286 -33.39 39.97 -30.39
C TYR A 286 -32.91 41.37 -30.22
N THR A 287 -33.33 42.28 -31.10
CA THR A 287 -33.03 43.70 -31.00
C THR A 287 -34.29 44.50 -31.27
N TRP A 288 -34.61 45.42 -30.37
CA TRP A 288 -35.63 46.42 -30.57
C TRP A 288 -34.96 47.77 -30.85
N GLU A 289 -35.20 48.29 -32.01
CA GLU A 289 -34.61 49.53 -32.48
C GLU A 289 -35.72 50.48 -32.97
N ARG A 290 -36.03 51.53 -32.21
CA ARG A 290 -36.95 52.57 -32.63
C ARG A 290 -38.31 52.10 -33.13
N GLY A 291 -38.88 51.06 -32.48
CA GLY A 291 -40.17 50.48 -32.89
C GLY A 291 -40.05 49.29 -33.87
N LEU A 292 -38.86 48.97 -34.35
CA LEU A 292 -38.62 47.81 -35.21
C LEU A 292 -38.05 46.67 -34.41
N VAL A 293 -38.60 45.47 -34.59
CA VAL A 293 -38.05 44.22 -34.05
C VAL A 293 -37.15 43.58 -35.08
N LYS A 294 -35.92 43.29 -34.71
CA LYS A 294 -34.93 42.54 -35.53
C LYS A 294 -34.54 41.28 -34.80
N LEU A 295 -34.36 40.18 -35.52
CA LEU A 295 -33.88 38.90 -35.04
C LEU A 295 -32.52 38.59 -35.65
N PRO A 296 -31.44 39.18 -35.18
CA PRO A 296 -30.10 38.89 -35.69
C PRO A 296 -29.69 37.48 -35.35
N LEU A 297 -29.05 36.77 -36.31
CA LEU A 297 -28.34 35.54 -36.11
C LEU A 297 -26.86 35.80 -36.38
N SER A 298 -26.04 35.73 -35.34
CA SER A 298 -24.59 35.93 -35.49
C SER A 298 -23.85 34.61 -35.36
N VAL A 299 -22.78 34.46 -36.12
CA VAL A 299 -21.83 33.35 -36.02
C VAL A 299 -20.51 33.94 -35.55
N GLY A 300 -20.09 33.53 -34.33
CA GLY A 300 -18.81 33.90 -33.74
C GLY A 300 -17.72 32.92 -34.14
N LEU A 301 -16.57 33.42 -34.54
CA LEU A 301 -15.36 32.66 -34.77
C LEU A 301 -14.27 33.18 -33.83
N ALA A 302 -13.96 32.45 -32.78
CA ALA A 302 -12.79 32.76 -31.94
C ALA A 302 -11.54 32.18 -32.64
N LEU A 303 -10.69 33.09 -33.11
CA LEU A 303 -9.44 32.72 -33.78
C LEU A 303 -8.45 32.11 -32.78
N PRO A 304 -7.62 31.16 -33.23
CA PRO A 304 -6.56 30.60 -32.41
C PRO A 304 -5.53 31.67 -32.03
N PRO A 305 -4.67 31.44 -31.03
CA PRO A 305 -3.53 32.30 -30.76
C PRO A 305 -2.68 32.59 -31.98
N LEU A 306 -1.96 33.73 -32.00
CA LEU A 306 -1.16 34.15 -33.15
C LEU A 306 -0.06 33.13 -33.55
N ASP A 307 0.41 32.35 -32.61
CA ASP A 307 1.38 31.25 -32.81
C ASP A 307 0.72 29.94 -33.28
N LEU A 308 -0.57 29.94 -33.56
CA LEU A 308 -1.35 28.73 -33.92
C LEU A 308 -1.25 27.65 -32.83
N ASN A 309 -1.18 28.03 -31.56
CA ASN A 309 -1.05 27.15 -30.39
C ASN A 309 0.23 26.30 -30.37
N ARG A 310 1.27 26.65 -31.12
CA ARG A 310 2.51 25.85 -31.27
C ARG A 310 3.23 25.69 -29.91
N SER A 311 3.26 26.72 -29.09
CA SER A 311 3.91 26.70 -27.76
C SER A 311 3.22 25.70 -26.81
N ALA A 312 1.89 25.66 -26.79
CA ALA A 312 1.14 24.70 -25.97
C ALA A 312 1.27 23.27 -26.51
N ILE A 313 1.29 23.10 -27.84
CA ILE A 313 1.53 21.79 -28.47
C ILE A 313 2.92 21.27 -28.10
N ALA A 314 3.98 22.08 -28.24
CA ALA A 314 5.34 21.69 -27.85
C ALA A 314 5.41 21.30 -26.36
N THR A 315 4.68 22.01 -25.49
CA THR A 315 4.58 21.67 -24.07
C THR A 315 3.87 20.33 -23.85
N ALA A 316 2.78 20.06 -24.57
CA ALA A 316 2.05 18.80 -24.50
C ALA A 316 2.86 17.63 -25.04
N GLU A 317 3.63 17.81 -26.12
CA GLU A 317 4.57 16.83 -26.65
C GLU A 317 5.67 16.46 -25.64
N ALA A 318 6.22 17.47 -24.95
CA ALA A 318 7.19 17.25 -23.89
C ALA A 318 6.59 16.46 -22.72
N LYS A 319 5.36 16.77 -22.31
CA LYS A 319 4.62 16.02 -21.25
C LYS A 319 4.35 14.58 -21.66
N ARG A 320 3.96 14.33 -22.93
CA ARG A 320 3.78 12.97 -23.43
C ARG A 320 5.10 12.19 -23.40
N THR A 321 6.19 12.81 -23.82
CA THR A 321 7.53 12.21 -23.78
C THR A 321 7.93 11.89 -22.33
N GLU A 322 7.69 12.81 -21.41
CA GLU A 322 7.92 12.59 -19.98
C GLU A 322 7.11 11.42 -19.42
N ALA A 323 5.82 11.32 -19.76
CA ALA A 323 4.95 10.23 -19.35
C ALA A 323 5.46 8.87 -19.91
N GLY A 324 5.92 8.83 -21.15
CA GLY A 324 6.54 7.64 -21.74
C GLY A 324 7.80 7.19 -20.98
N ARG A 325 8.68 8.13 -20.62
CA ARG A 325 9.87 7.83 -19.80
C ARG A 325 9.51 7.36 -18.40
N LYS A 326 8.47 7.92 -17.78
CA LYS A 326 7.95 7.44 -16.49
C LYS A 326 7.45 6.01 -16.58
N LEU A 327 6.71 5.66 -17.62
CA LEU A 327 6.27 4.28 -17.88
C LEU A 327 7.46 3.32 -17.99
N GLU A 328 8.46 3.65 -18.80
CA GLU A 328 9.70 2.86 -18.91
C GLU A 328 10.37 2.64 -17.55
N THR A 329 10.45 3.71 -16.73
CA THR A 329 11.05 3.65 -15.39
C THR A 329 10.28 2.72 -14.45
N VAL A 330 8.94 2.79 -14.45
CA VAL A 330 8.09 1.93 -13.61
C VAL A 330 8.23 0.47 -14.03
N VAL A 331 8.23 0.17 -15.33
CA VAL A 331 8.41 -1.20 -15.85
C VAL A 331 9.79 -1.74 -15.46
N ALA A 332 10.85 -0.95 -15.62
CA ALA A 332 12.21 -1.36 -15.24
C ALA A 332 12.32 -1.62 -13.74
N ALA A 333 11.76 -0.74 -12.91
CA ALA A 333 11.73 -0.92 -11.45
C ALA A 333 10.96 -2.17 -11.02
N ALA A 334 9.80 -2.41 -11.63
CA ALA A 334 8.99 -3.60 -11.35
C ALA A 334 9.73 -4.91 -11.70
N THR A 335 10.40 -4.92 -12.85
CA THR A 335 11.20 -6.08 -13.29
C THR A 335 12.37 -6.34 -12.35
N ALA A 336 13.11 -5.29 -11.98
CA ALA A 336 14.24 -5.38 -11.05
C ALA A 336 13.79 -5.84 -9.65
N ALA A 337 12.65 -5.31 -9.16
CA ALA A 337 12.07 -5.72 -7.89
C ALA A 337 11.69 -7.21 -7.88
N LEU A 338 11.09 -7.72 -8.95
CA LEU A 338 10.74 -9.13 -9.09
C LEU A 338 11.98 -10.03 -9.09
N ASP A 339 13.02 -9.67 -9.86
CA ASP A 339 14.27 -10.42 -9.92
C ASP A 339 15.00 -10.47 -8.57
N GLY A 340 15.04 -9.31 -7.88
CA GLY A 340 15.58 -9.21 -6.54
C GLY A 340 14.82 -10.05 -5.53
N ALA A 341 13.50 -9.99 -5.55
CA ALA A 341 12.62 -10.74 -4.65
C ALA A 341 12.75 -12.26 -4.85
N ILE A 342 12.78 -12.75 -6.10
CA ILE A 342 13.00 -14.17 -6.41
C ILE A 342 14.36 -14.65 -5.85
N SER A 343 15.40 -13.84 -6.04
CA SER A 343 16.76 -14.19 -5.57
C SER A 343 16.82 -14.23 -4.04
N GLU A 344 16.23 -13.23 -3.37
CA GLU A 344 16.20 -13.15 -1.92
C GLU A 344 15.38 -14.29 -1.29
N CYS A 345 14.22 -14.64 -1.85
CA CYS A 345 13.43 -15.78 -1.39
C CYS A 345 14.23 -17.08 -1.44
N ARG A 346 14.99 -17.32 -2.52
CA ARG A 346 15.83 -18.50 -2.65
C ARG A 346 16.92 -18.53 -1.57
N LEU A 347 17.64 -17.43 -1.40
CA LEU A 347 18.73 -17.32 -0.42
C LEU A 347 18.22 -17.44 1.02
N ALA A 348 17.11 -16.79 1.35
CA ALA A 348 16.51 -16.85 2.68
C ALA A 348 16.07 -18.27 3.04
N ARG A 349 15.39 -18.97 2.12
CA ARG A 349 14.97 -20.37 2.32
C ARG A 349 16.15 -21.32 2.45
N GLN A 350 17.19 -21.17 1.63
CA GLN A 350 18.42 -21.97 1.73
C GLN A 350 19.09 -21.77 3.09
N ALA A 351 19.17 -20.51 3.57
CA ALA A 351 19.76 -20.23 4.88
C ALA A 351 18.96 -20.87 6.02
N LEU A 352 17.62 -20.75 6.01
CA LEU A 352 16.75 -21.35 7.02
C LEU A 352 16.86 -22.89 6.97
N ALA A 353 16.83 -23.50 5.77
CA ALA A 353 16.95 -24.94 5.61
C ALA A 353 18.27 -25.45 6.19
N ARG A 354 19.40 -24.79 5.92
CA ARG A 354 20.71 -25.15 6.48
C ARG A 354 20.72 -25.07 8.02
N ILE A 355 20.21 -24.00 8.59
CA ILE A 355 20.15 -23.85 10.06
C ILE A 355 19.29 -24.98 10.66
N ARG A 356 18.19 -25.36 10.03
CA ARG A 356 17.29 -26.41 10.49
C ARG A 356 17.86 -27.82 10.32
N SER A 357 18.64 -28.06 9.25
CA SER A 357 19.29 -29.38 9.02
C SER A 357 20.53 -29.57 9.86
N ASP A 358 21.33 -28.55 10.09
CA ASP A 358 22.66 -28.66 10.65
C ASP A 358 22.71 -28.14 12.10
N ASP A 359 22.42 -26.85 12.33
CA ASP A 359 22.69 -26.21 13.61
C ASP A 359 21.68 -26.61 14.70
N VAL A 360 20.37 -26.60 14.39
CA VAL A 360 19.30 -26.92 15.34
C VAL A 360 19.39 -28.35 15.88
N PRO A 361 19.59 -29.39 15.09
CA PRO A 361 19.71 -30.74 15.62
C PRO A 361 20.96 -30.96 16.49
N VAL A 362 22.06 -30.30 16.17
CA VAL A 362 23.29 -30.36 16.98
C VAL A 362 23.01 -29.69 18.35
N ALA A 363 22.47 -28.48 18.35
CA ALA A 363 22.15 -27.77 19.57
C ALA A 363 21.17 -28.54 20.48
N ARG A 364 20.12 -29.13 19.88
CA ARG A 364 19.16 -29.99 20.60
C ARG A 364 19.80 -31.22 21.21
N ARG A 365 20.69 -31.89 20.46
CA ARG A 365 21.42 -33.07 20.97
C ARG A 365 22.32 -32.72 22.15
N LEU A 366 23.06 -31.60 22.06
CA LEU A 366 23.93 -31.12 23.15
C LEU A 366 23.13 -30.80 24.41
N ALA A 367 22.02 -30.05 24.27
CA ALA A 367 21.13 -29.73 25.39
C ALA A 367 20.54 -30.99 26.04
N ALA A 368 20.05 -31.95 25.23
CA ALA A 368 19.51 -33.21 25.70
C ALA A 368 20.58 -34.10 26.35
N GLN A 369 21.82 -34.06 25.88
CA GLN A 369 22.96 -34.74 26.51
C GLN A 369 23.26 -34.13 27.88
N ALA A 370 23.35 -32.81 27.97
CA ALA A 370 23.56 -32.10 29.23
C ALA A 370 22.46 -32.43 30.26
N ASP A 371 21.20 -32.58 29.84
CA ASP A 371 20.09 -33.02 30.73
C ASP A 371 20.34 -34.43 31.27
N ARG A 372 20.85 -35.34 30.48
CA ARG A 372 21.17 -36.73 30.93
C ARG A 372 22.36 -36.75 31.87
N GLU A 373 23.39 -35.98 31.58
CA GLU A 373 24.64 -35.91 32.36
C GLU A 373 24.39 -35.23 33.73
N LEU A 374 23.58 -34.15 33.74
CA LEU A 374 23.18 -33.54 35.03
C LEU A 374 22.42 -34.53 35.91
N ARG A 375 21.46 -35.30 35.36
CA ARG A 375 20.72 -36.32 36.13
C ARG A 375 21.60 -37.42 36.68
N ARG A 376 22.74 -37.73 36.00
CA ARG A 376 23.73 -38.72 36.42
C ARG A 376 24.81 -38.13 37.34
N GLY A 377 24.77 -36.83 37.61
CA GLY A 377 25.79 -36.12 38.40
C GLY A 377 27.15 -36.01 37.68
N GLN A 378 27.20 -36.19 36.36
CA GLN A 378 28.43 -36.12 35.55
C GLN A 378 28.86 -34.70 35.21
N ILE A 379 27.92 -33.78 35.16
CA ILE A 379 28.15 -32.35 35.01
C ILE A 379 27.40 -31.57 36.11
N ASP A 380 27.85 -30.37 36.35
CA ASP A 380 27.18 -29.49 37.30
C ASP A 380 26.08 -28.63 36.65
N ARG A 381 25.38 -27.87 37.49
CA ARG A 381 24.29 -26.98 37.04
C ARG A 381 24.77 -25.82 36.18
N SER A 382 26.05 -25.39 36.30
CA SER A 382 26.61 -24.33 35.47
C SER A 382 26.79 -24.82 34.03
N ASP A 383 27.36 -26.01 33.85
CA ASP A 383 27.62 -26.60 32.53
C ASP A 383 26.30 -26.95 31.82
N TRP A 384 25.35 -27.51 32.56
CA TRP A 384 24.00 -27.74 32.05
C TRP A 384 23.33 -26.46 31.58
N ALA A 385 23.35 -25.39 32.39
CA ALA A 385 22.74 -24.12 32.04
C ALA A 385 23.43 -23.46 30.85
N ALA A 386 24.74 -23.61 30.72
CA ALA A 386 25.51 -23.16 29.55
C ALA A 386 25.06 -23.88 28.26
N ALA A 387 24.86 -25.20 28.31
CA ALA A 387 24.39 -25.99 27.16
C ALA A 387 22.97 -25.60 26.74
N GLN A 388 22.07 -25.40 27.71
CA GLN A 388 20.69 -24.94 27.45
C GLN A 388 20.67 -23.52 26.88
N ALA A 389 21.50 -22.60 27.39
CA ALA A 389 21.67 -21.26 26.87
C ALA A 389 22.18 -21.27 25.42
N GLY A 390 23.17 -22.14 25.11
CA GLY A 390 23.67 -22.31 23.76
C GLY A 390 22.59 -22.80 22.77
N ALA A 391 21.79 -23.79 23.17
CA ALA A 391 20.67 -24.27 22.36
C ALA A 391 19.59 -23.19 22.15
N THR A 392 19.33 -22.38 23.17
CA THR A 392 18.37 -21.26 23.08
C THR A 392 18.89 -20.16 22.18
N GLN A 393 20.20 -19.91 22.14
CA GLN A 393 20.83 -18.95 21.23
C GLN A 393 20.65 -19.39 19.75
N ILE A 394 20.79 -20.70 19.46
CA ILE A 394 20.55 -21.22 18.11
C ILE A 394 19.08 -21.05 17.69
N ARG A 395 18.12 -21.14 18.64
CA ARG A 395 16.72 -20.85 18.34
C ARG A 395 16.49 -19.39 17.96
N LEU A 396 17.23 -18.42 18.54
CA LEU A 396 17.18 -17.01 18.10
C LEU A 396 17.73 -16.86 16.67
N VAL A 397 18.81 -17.58 16.35
CA VAL A 397 19.36 -17.60 14.98
C VAL A 397 18.35 -18.18 13.99
N GLU A 398 17.69 -19.31 14.33
CA GLU A 398 16.62 -19.88 13.52
C GLU A 398 15.46 -18.89 13.31
N LEU A 399 15.04 -18.21 14.38
CA LEU A 399 13.96 -17.21 14.31
C LEU A 399 14.34 -16.03 13.41
N THR A 400 15.58 -15.56 13.47
CA THR A 400 16.07 -14.49 12.59
C THR A 400 16.06 -14.93 11.12
N ALA A 401 16.43 -16.17 10.83
CA ALA A 401 16.36 -16.72 9.48
C ALA A 401 14.91 -16.89 9.01
N LEU A 402 14.01 -17.30 9.89
CA LEU A 402 12.57 -17.38 9.61
C LEU A 402 11.97 -15.99 9.30
N ALA A 403 12.32 -14.97 10.08
CA ALA A 403 11.92 -13.58 9.82
C ALA A 403 12.36 -13.12 8.42
N ARG A 404 13.60 -13.46 8.02
CA ARG A 404 14.11 -13.16 6.69
C ARG A 404 13.31 -13.86 5.58
N VAL A 405 12.85 -15.08 5.79
CA VAL A 405 11.98 -15.79 4.83
C VAL A 405 10.65 -15.06 4.68
N HIS A 406 9.99 -14.72 5.78
CA HIS A 406 8.72 -13.98 5.71
C HIS A 406 8.87 -12.59 5.07
N ALA A 407 9.96 -11.89 5.34
CA ALA A 407 10.24 -10.61 4.68
C ALA A 407 10.46 -10.78 3.16
N ALA A 408 11.18 -11.85 2.76
CA ALA A 408 11.41 -12.16 1.35
C ALA A 408 10.11 -12.59 0.64
N ASP A 409 9.27 -13.38 1.28
CA ASP A 409 7.96 -13.78 0.75
C ASP A 409 7.03 -12.57 0.58
N ALA A 410 7.00 -11.67 1.57
CA ALA A 410 6.27 -10.41 1.45
C ALA A 410 6.80 -9.52 0.31
N ALA A 411 8.12 -9.48 0.10
CA ALA A 411 8.71 -8.75 -1.03
C ALA A 411 8.34 -9.39 -2.38
N LEU A 412 8.25 -10.71 -2.46
CA LEU A 412 7.83 -11.42 -3.66
C LEU A 412 6.35 -11.21 -3.95
N GLU A 413 5.46 -11.28 -2.94
CA GLU A 413 4.04 -10.92 -3.08
C GLU A 413 3.90 -9.49 -3.60
N ASP A 414 4.66 -8.55 -3.03
CA ASP A 414 4.64 -7.14 -3.43
C ASP A 414 5.12 -6.95 -4.88
N ALA A 415 6.19 -7.65 -5.28
CA ALA A 415 6.68 -7.59 -6.65
C ALA A 415 5.69 -8.18 -7.67
N LEU A 416 4.96 -9.23 -7.30
CA LEU A 416 3.95 -9.89 -8.15
C LEU A 416 2.57 -9.22 -8.09
N ARG A 417 2.32 -8.33 -7.12
CA ARG A 417 1.03 -7.72 -6.85
C ARG A 417 -0.12 -8.74 -6.71
N ARG A 418 0.18 -9.90 -6.14
CA ARG A 418 -0.80 -10.94 -5.84
C ARG A 418 -0.43 -11.71 -4.57
N PRO A 419 -1.42 -12.17 -3.77
CA PRO A 419 -1.14 -13.07 -2.65
C PRO A 419 -0.55 -14.37 -3.16
N LEU A 420 0.44 -14.91 -2.45
CA LEU A 420 1.08 -16.19 -2.77
C LEU A 420 0.49 -17.35 -1.96
N GLU A 421 0.06 -17.06 -0.75
CA GLU A 421 -0.51 -18.03 0.18
C GLU A 421 -1.56 -17.39 1.09
N GLY A 422 -2.28 -18.23 1.84
CA GLY A 422 -3.18 -17.80 2.89
C GLY A 422 -4.63 -17.63 2.46
N PRO A 423 -5.47 -17.11 3.37
CA PRO A 423 -6.92 -17.04 3.16
C PRO A 423 -7.31 -16.07 2.04
N GLU A 424 -6.45 -15.10 1.73
CA GLU A 424 -6.69 -14.08 0.69
C GLU A 424 -6.71 -14.65 -0.74
N LEU A 425 -6.18 -15.86 -0.96
CA LEU A 425 -6.31 -16.57 -2.25
C LEU A 425 -7.78 -16.89 -2.59
N ARG A 426 -8.69 -16.82 -1.60
CA ARG A 426 -10.11 -17.06 -1.77
C ARG A 426 -10.91 -15.81 -2.11
N LEU A 427 -10.27 -14.63 -2.13
CA LEU A 427 -10.92 -13.40 -2.52
C LEU A 427 -11.43 -13.51 -3.95
N SER A 428 -12.71 -13.23 -4.18
CA SER A 428 -13.28 -13.17 -5.51
C SER A 428 -12.67 -12.00 -6.29
N SER A 429 -12.48 -12.20 -7.60
CA SER A 429 -12.06 -11.13 -8.50
C SER A 429 -13.16 -10.06 -8.59
N GLY A 430 -13.20 -9.10 -7.77
CA GLY A 430 -14.27 -8.09 -7.67
C GLY A 430 -14.66 -7.76 -6.24
N ALA A 431 -14.28 -8.61 -5.26
CA ALA A 431 -14.57 -8.37 -3.85
C ALA A 431 -13.96 -7.06 -3.31
N LEU A 432 -12.96 -6.52 -4.02
CA LEU A 432 -12.27 -5.28 -3.68
C LEU A 432 -12.58 -4.15 -4.67
N ASP A 433 -13.44 -4.40 -5.66
CA ASP A 433 -13.88 -3.37 -6.59
C ASP A 433 -14.75 -2.33 -5.88
N ILE A 434 -14.61 -1.10 -6.30
CA ILE A 434 -15.49 -0.03 -5.82
C ILE A 434 -16.84 -0.24 -6.50
N GLU A 435 -17.85 -0.69 -5.76
CA GLU A 435 -19.24 -0.57 -6.18
C GLU A 435 -19.56 0.94 -6.31
N ILE A 436 -19.83 1.36 -7.55
CA ILE A 436 -20.10 2.75 -7.90
C ILE A 436 -21.54 2.87 -8.40
#